data_87e33e9ad950478e7717e9f0762a449b
#
_entry.id   87e33e9ad950478e7717e9f0762a449b
#
_cell.length_a   1.000
_cell.length_b   1.000
_cell.length_c   1.000
_cell.angle_alpha   90.00
_cell.angle_beta   90.00
_cell.angle_gamma   90.00
#
_symmetry.space_group_name_H-M   'P 1'
#
loop_
_entity.id
_entity.type
_entity.pdbx_description
1 polymer ?
#
loop_
_entity_poly.entity_id
_entity_poly.type
_entity_poly.pdbx_seq_one_letter_code
_entity_poly.pdbx_strand_id
1 'polypeptide(L)'
;ILLIGDEDQLESVGPGKVLEDLIKSNVIDTVHLKKIFRQSNGSGIVTLAKEIREETTCHYEDGVEFIERTTPKIMDALIDYVKDMDLDSMQILAPMYKGAAGIDEINRQMQALFNPKSPQKNQMKVGTTVFRENDKVMLLKNLPDDDVYNGDIGTILEIDTKRNVISVDFTNNVVDFSTDFLYYLKHAWCISVHKSQGNEYQSVFCIVDVNAKNMLEKRLLYTAISRAKKQLYIIGNK
;
A
#
# COMPACT_ATOMS: atom_id res chain seq x y z
N ILE A 1 -7.93 -26.74 -13.72
CA ILE A 1 -7.42 -25.43 -13.28
C ILE A 1 -8.53 -24.77 -12.50
N LEU A 2 -8.24 -24.26 -11.31
CA LEU A 2 -9.13 -23.43 -10.50
C LEU A 2 -8.62 -21.99 -10.56
N LEU A 3 -9.49 -21.06 -10.95
CA LEU A 3 -9.23 -19.63 -10.93
C LEU A 3 -9.96 -19.01 -9.74
N ILE A 4 -9.26 -18.23 -8.93
CA ILE A 4 -9.82 -17.55 -7.76
C ILE A 4 -9.46 -16.07 -7.89
N GLY A 5 -10.42 -15.18 -7.71
CA GLY A 5 -10.20 -13.74 -7.75
C GLY A 5 -11.44 -12.95 -7.40
N ASP A 6 -11.32 -11.64 -7.46
CA ASP A 6 -12.38 -10.67 -7.17
C ASP A 6 -12.46 -9.69 -8.35
N GLU A 7 -13.56 -9.73 -9.11
CA GLU A 7 -13.77 -8.88 -10.29
C GLU A 7 -13.98 -7.40 -9.97
N ASP A 8 -14.28 -7.09 -8.71
CA ASP A 8 -14.48 -5.72 -8.22
C ASP A 8 -13.15 -5.05 -7.80
N GLN A 9 -12.07 -5.83 -7.59
CA GLN A 9 -10.74 -5.29 -7.34
C GLN A 9 -10.04 -4.82 -8.62
N LEU A 10 -8.92 -4.10 -8.43
CA LEU A 10 -8.05 -3.73 -9.55
C LEU A 10 -7.62 -4.96 -10.34
N GLU A 11 -7.62 -4.82 -11.64
CA GLU A 11 -7.17 -5.85 -12.56
C GLU A 11 -5.66 -6.09 -12.45
N SER A 12 -5.20 -7.24 -12.95
CA SER A 12 -3.78 -7.50 -13.12
C SER A 12 -3.17 -6.49 -14.09
N VAL A 13 -1.91 -6.10 -13.85
CA VAL A 13 -1.21 -5.18 -14.75
C VAL A 13 -1.00 -5.84 -16.11
N GLY A 14 -1.69 -5.33 -17.14
CA GLY A 14 -1.64 -5.86 -18.50
C GLY A 14 -2.91 -5.53 -19.29
N PRO A 15 -2.96 -5.84 -20.57
CA PRO A 15 -4.14 -5.59 -21.39
C PRO A 15 -5.25 -6.60 -21.08
N GLY A 16 -6.49 -6.09 -20.90
CA GLY A 16 -7.71 -6.90 -20.76
C GLY A 16 -8.12 -7.17 -19.31
N LYS A 17 -9.38 -7.55 -19.15
CA LYS A 17 -10.06 -7.84 -17.89
C LYS A 17 -10.31 -9.34 -17.77
N VAL A 18 -9.23 -10.13 -17.78
CA VAL A 18 -9.27 -11.58 -17.98
C VAL A 18 -10.28 -12.28 -17.08
N LEU A 19 -10.29 -11.99 -15.77
CA LEU A 19 -11.23 -12.64 -14.85
C LEU A 19 -12.68 -12.23 -15.13
N GLU A 20 -12.95 -10.93 -15.31
CA GLU A 20 -14.26 -10.40 -15.63
C GLU A 20 -14.78 -10.95 -16.95
N ASP A 21 -13.91 -10.98 -17.98
CA ASP A 21 -14.27 -11.47 -19.31
C ASP A 21 -14.58 -12.97 -19.28
N LEU A 22 -13.82 -13.77 -18.53
CA LEU A 22 -14.08 -15.21 -18.33
C LEU A 22 -15.42 -15.44 -17.63
N ILE A 23 -15.73 -14.68 -16.56
CA ILE A 23 -17.01 -14.76 -15.86
C ILE A 23 -18.15 -14.38 -16.81
N LYS A 24 -18.05 -13.26 -17.53
CA LYS A 24 -19.08 -12.77 -18.44
C LYS A 24 -19.32 -13.69 -19.66
N SER A 25 -18.30 -14.43 -20.08
CA SER A 25 -18.41 -15.34 -21.21
C SER A 25 -19.36 -16.50 -20.95
N ASN A 26 -19.63 -16.85 -19.68
CA ASN A 26 -20.40 -18.01 -19.25
C ASN A 26 -19.91 -19.34 -19.84
N VAL A 27 -18.67 -19.42 -20.29
CA VAL A 27 -18.05 -20.65 -20.84
C VAL A 27 -17.48 -21.53 -19.72
N ILE A 28 -17.18 -20.94 -18.57
CA ILE A 28 -16.61 -21.61 -17.41
C ILE A 28 -17.59 -21.54 -16.25
N ASP A 29 -17.82 -22.69 -15.59
CA ASP A 29 -18.64 -22.72 -14.38
C ASP A 29 -18.08 -21.79 -13.31
N THR A 30 -18.93 -20.89 -12.82
CA THR A 30 -18.54 -19.86 -11.87
C THR A 30 -19.32 -19.99 -10.56
N VAL A 31 -18.61 -19.93 -9.44
CA VAL A 31 -19.20 -19.88 -8.10
C VAL A 31 -18.90 -18.54 -7.46
N HIS A 32 -19.93 -17.76 -7.14
CA HIS A 32 -19.80 -16.49 -6.46
C HIS A 32 -19.90 -16.67 -4.94
N LEU A 33 -18.83 -16.34 -4.21
CA LEU A 33 -18.81 -16.33 -2.76
C LEU A 33 -19.45 -15.03 -2.26
N LYS A 34 -20.57 -15.14 -1.54
CA LYS A 34 -21.36 -13.97 -1.09
C LYS A 34 -21.07 -13.56 0.36
N LYS A 35 -20.41 -14.41 1.15
CA LYS A 35 -20.18 -14.17 2.57
C LYS A 35 -18.74 -13.73 2.82
N ILE A 36 -18.59 -12.55 3.43
CA ILE A 36 -17.31 -11.99 3.84
C ILE A 36 -17.01 -12.47 5.26
N PHE A 37 -15.87 -13.13 5.47
CA PHE A 37 -15.43 -13.64 6.78
C PHE A 37 -14.26 -12.84 7.38
N ARG A 38 -13.67 -11.96 6.60
CA ARG A 38 -12.42 -11.23 6.95
C ARG A 38 -12.62 -10.22 8.07
N GLN A 39 -13.79 -9.59 8.11
CA GLN A 39 -14.18 -8.59 9.11
C GLN A 39 -15.40 -9.09 9.88
N SER A 40 -15.59 -8.61 11.12
CA SER A 40 -16.80 -8.93 11.88
C SER A 40 -18.04 -8.51 11.10
N ASN A 41 -19.10 -9.32 11.15
CA ASN A 41 -20.41 -8.93 10.60
C ASN A 41 -20.83 -7.59 11.21
N GLY A 42 -21.04 -6.56 10.39
CA GLY A 42 -21.39 -5.20 10.84
C GLY A 42 -20.23 -4.20 10.85
N SER A 43 -19.03 -4.57 10.40
CA SER A 43 -17.92 -3.61 10.22
C SER A 43 -18.28 -2.55 9.17
N GLY A 44 -18.06 -1.27 9.50
CA GLY A 44 -18.23 -0.15 8.57
C GLY A 44 -17.38 -0.28 7.33
N ILE A 45 -16.22 -0.96 7.40
CA ILE A 45 -15.36 -1.24 6.24
C ILE A 45 -16.08 -2.09 5.20
N VAL A 46 -16.80 -3.15 5.64
CA VAL A 46 -17.59 -4.00 4.75
C VAL A 46 -18.75 -3.23 4.13
N THR A 47 -19.42 -2.42 4.95
CA THR A 47 -20.53 -1.57 4.51
C THR A 47 -20.03 -0.59 3.45
N LEU A 48 -18.96 0.15 3.71
CA LEU A 48 -18.39 1.12 2.78
C LEU A 48 -17.91 0.45 1.49
N ALA A 49 -17.25 -0.71 1.57
CA ALA A 49 -16.80 -1.45 0.39
C ALA A 49 -18.00 -1.86 -0.49
N LYS A 50 -19.10 -2.30 0.12
CA LYS A 50 -20.34 -2.62 -0.59
C LYS A 50 -20.95 -1.37 -1.24
N GLU A 51 -21.05 -0.26 -0.51
CA GLU A 51 -21.59 1.02 -0.99
C GLU A 51 -20.82 1.56 -2.19
N ILE A 52 -19.49 1.49 -2.14
CA ILE A 52 -18.63 1.86 -3.29
C ILE A 52 -18.90 0.93 -4.48
N ARG A 53 -19.00 -0.38 -4.24
CA ARG A 53 -19.29 -1.35 -5.30
C ARG A 53 -20.64 -1.10 -5.97
N GLU A 54 -21.66 -0.78 -5.17
CA GLU A 54 -23.02 -0.53 -5.62
C GLU A 54 -23.27 0.94 -6.03
N GLU A 55 -22.26 1.82 -5.90
CA GLU A 55 -22.34 3.26 -6.23
C GLU A 55 -23.46 3.98 -5.45
N THR A 56 -23.63 3.60 -4.19
CA THR A 56 -24.61 4.21 -3.27
C THR A 56 -23.96 5.27 -2.39
N THR A 57 -24.76 5.88 -1.50
CA THR A 57 -24.24 6.86 -0.52
C THR A 57 -23.29 6.19 0.46
N CYS A 58 -22.07 6.73 0.59
CA CYS A 58 -21.06 6.20 1.49
C CYS A 58 -21.30 6.65 2.94
N HIS A 59 -21.23 5.70 3.88
CA HIS A 59 -21.28 5.94 5.33
C HIS A 59 -19.92 5.62 5.95
N TYR A 60 -19.55 6.43 6.95
CA TYR A 60 -18.24 6.35 7.61
C TYR A 60 -18.47 6.06 9.10
N GLU A 61 -18.59 4.78 9.43
CA GLU A 61 -18.95 4.29 10.78
C GLU A 61 -18.11 3.05 11.13
N ASP A 62 -18.13 2.63 12.38
CA ASP A 62 -17.62 1.33 12.84
C ASP A 62 -16.25 0.93 12.26
N GLY A 63 -15.22 1.71 12.56
CA GLY A 63 -13.85 1.46 12.11
C GLY A 63 -13.49 2.17 10.80
N VAL A 64 -14.36 3.07 10.31
CA VAL A 64 -14.10 3.94 9.16
C VAL A 64 -14.18 5.40 9.58
N GLU A 65 -13.13 6.15 9.32
CA GLU A 65 -13.08 7.59 9.54
C GLU A 65 -12.72 8.35 8.25
N PHE A 66 -13.58 9.29 7.85
CA PHE A 66 -13.28 10.21 6.75
C PHE A 66 -12.80 11.54 7.31
N ILE A 67 -11.54 11.88 7.02
CA ILE A 67 -10.85 13.08 7.49
C ILE A 67 -10.80 14.07 6.32
N GLU A 68 -11.79 14.96 6.25
CA GLU A 68 -11.86 15.95 5.16
C GLU A 68 -10.73 16.96 5.28
N ARG A 69 -9.87 17.00 4.26
CA ARG A 69 -8.74 17.95 4.17
C ARG A 69 -8.51 18.38 2.73
N THR A 70 -8.16 19.62 2.54
CA THR A 70 -7.63 20.10 1.26
C THR A 70 -6.22 19.57 1.03
N THR A 71 -5.79 19.42 -0.22
CA THR A 71 -4.48 18.86 -0.61
C THR A 71 -3.31 19.37 0.25
N PRO A 72 -3.13 20.68 0.51
CA PRO A 72 -2.02 21.18 1.33
C PRO A 72 -2.05 20.73 2.80
N LYS A 73 -3.21 20.27 3.29
CA LYS A 73 -3.44 19.85 4.69
C LYS A 73 -3.50 18.35 4.88
N ILE A 74 -3.42 17.56 3.81
CA ILE A 74 -3.43 16.09 3.88
C ILE A 74 -2.23 15.59 4.68
N MET A 75 -1.03 16.14 4.40
CA MET A 75 0.20 15.69 5.06
C MET A 75 0.18 15.99 6.56
N ASP A 76 -0.24 17.20 6.97
CA ASP A 76 -0.33 17.56 8.38
C ASP A 76 -1.27 16.62 9.13
N ALA A 77 -2.46 16.34 8.55
CA ALA A 77 -3.42 15.42 9.14
C ALA A 77 -2.85 13.99 9.21
N LEU A 78 -2.22 13.51 8.14
CA LEU A 78 -1.61 12.18 8.13
C LEU A 78 -0.58 12.02 9.24
N ILE A 79 0.34 13.00 9.40
CA ILE A 79 1.37 13.00 10.45
C ILE A 79 0.73 12.95 11.84
N ASP A 80 -0.31 13.76 12.08
CA ASP A 80 -1.00 13.79 13.38
C ASP A 80 -1.61 12.45 13.77
N TYR A 81 -2.13 11.70 12.80
CA TYR A 81 -2.71 10.39 13.06
C TYR A 81 -1.68 9.27 13.22
N VAL A 82 -0.62 9.28 12.37
CA VAL A 82 0.30 8.14 12.34
C VAL A 82 1.43 8.21 13.38
N LYS A 83 1.75 9.39 13.91
CA LYS A 83 2.93 9.61 14.79
C LYS A 83 2.99 8.70 16.03
N ASP A 84 1.82 8.28 16.53
CA ASP A 84 1.69 7.44 17.73
C ASP A 84 1.27 6.00 17.39
N MET A 85 1.25 5.63 16.10
CA MET A 85 0.84 4.30 15.66
C MET A 85 2.01 3.34 15.51
N ASP A 86 1.71 2.06 15.67
CA ASP A 86 2.63 0.98 15.35
C ASP A 86 2.75 0.80 13.82
N LEU A 87 3.98 0.96 13.32
CA LEU A 87 4.31 0.93 11.90
C LEU A 87 4.07 -0.43 11.23
N ASP A 88 4.20 -1.52 12.00
CA ASP A 88 4.04 -2.88 11.47
C ASP A 88 2.56 -3.23 11.29
N SER A 89 1.69 -2.56 12.01
CA SER A 89 0.24 -2.78 11.96
C SER A 89 -0.49 -1.90 10.96
N MET A 90 0.19 -0.89 10.38
CA MET A 90 -0.44 0.07 9.48
C MET A 90 0.20 0.14 8.09
N GLN A 91 -0.59 0.62 7.12
CA GLN A 91 -0.09 0.94 5.78
C GLN A 91 -0.77 2.20 5.23
N ILE A 92 0.04 3.08 4.64
CA ILE A 92 -0.46 4.24 3.91
C ILE A 92 -0.56 3.86 2.43
N LEU A 93 -1.71 4.14 1.82
CA LEU A 93 -1.99 3.89 0.42
C LEU A 93 -2.30 5.20 -0.28
N ALA A 94 -1.63 5.47 -1.41
CA ALA A 94 -1.91 6.64 -2.21
C ALA A 94 -2.03 6.27 -3.70
N PRO A 95 -2.87 7.00 -4.48
CA PRO A 95 -3.12 6.66 -5.88
C PRO A 95 -1.98 7.07 -6.81
N MET A 96 -1.19 8.09 -6.48
CA MET A 96 -0.19 8.67 -7.38
C MET A 96 1.18 8.83 -6.70
N TYR A 97 2.24 8.80 -7.53
CA TYR A 97 3.62 8.91 -7.04
C TYR A 97 4.02 10.35 -6.73
N LYS A 98 3.66 11.32 -7.59
CA LYS A 98 4.10 12.71 -7.49
C LYS A 98 3.03 13.61 -6.86
N GLY A 99 3.46 14.78 -6.38
CA GLY A 99 2.59 15.79 -5.77
C GLY A 99 2.72 15.85 -4.25
N ALA A 100 2.07 16.85 -3.64
CA ALA A 100 2.16 17.11 -2.20
C ALA A 100 1.60 15.99 -1.33
N ALA A 101 0.63 15.24 -1.83
CA ALA A 101 0.06 14.04 -1.21
C ALA A 101 0.41 12.75 -2.00
N GLY A 102 1.50 12.78 -2.78
CA GLY A 102 1.98 11.63 -3.54
C GLY A 102 2.88 10.70 -2.71
N ILE A 103 3.02 9.46 -3.19
CA ILE A 103 3.79 8.40 -2.53
C ILE A 103 5.22 8.84 -2.21
N ASP A 104 5.90 9.53 -3.15
CA ASP A 104 7.29 9.94 -2.97
C ASP A 104 7.43 10.94 -1.81
N GLU A 105 6.55 11.94 -1.74
CA GLU A 105 6.56 12.94 -0.69
C GLU A 105 6.13 12.36 0.65
N ILE A 106 5.10 11.52 0.67
CA ILE A 106 4.67 10.83 1.90
C ILE A 106 5.81 9.97 2.45
N ASN A 107 6.49 9.17 1.62
CA ASN A 107 7.63 8.36 2.05
C ASN A 107 8.76 9.20 2.62
N ARG A 108 9.05 10.36 2.01
CA ARG A 108 10.07 11.30 2.51
C ARG A 108 9.73 11.86 3.90
N GLN A 109 8.46 12.22 4.12
CA GLN A 109 7.98 12.72 5.41
C GLN A 109 7.93 11.62 6.47
N MET A 110 7.48 10.43 6.11
CA MET A 110 7.44 9.28 7.01
C MET A 110 8.85 8.84 7.42
N GLN A 111 9.82 8.85 6.50
CA GLN A 111 11.22 8.62 6.85
C GLN A 111 11.74 9.66 7.84
N ALA A 112 11.42 10.94 7.63
CA ALA A 112 11.85 11.99 8.55
C ALA A 112 11.21 11.86 9.94
N LEU A 113 9.96 11.39 10.01
CA LEU A 113 9.21 11.21 11.25
C LEU A 113 9.67 9.97 12.03
N PHE A 114 9.69 8.80 11.37
CA PHE A 114 9.90 7.51 12.03
C PHE A 114 11.36 7.06 12.04
N ASN A 115 12.15 7.49 11.06
CA ASN A 115 13.55 7.16 10.93
C ASN A 115 14.42 8.38 10.61
N PRO A 116 14.48 9.39 11.51
CA PRO A 116 15.26 10.59 11.30
C PRO A 116 16.75 10.27 11.16
N LYS A 117 17.46 11.15 10.46
CA LYS A 117 18.92 11.06 10.33
C LYS A 117 19.58 11.05 11.72
N SER A 118 20.48 10.09 11.91
CA SER A 118 21.24 9.94 13.16
C SER A 118 22.71 9.61 12.85
N PRO A 119 23.66 10.08 13.66
CA PRO A 119 25.07 9.68 13.56
C PRO A 119 25.32 8.19 13.78
N GLN A 120 24.40 7.49 14.47
CA GLN A 120 24.49 6.06 14.76
C GLN A 120 23.97 5.17 13.63
N LYS A 121 23.39 5.75 12.57
CA LYS A 121 22.84 5.02 11.45
C LYS A 121 23.61 5.32 10.17
N ASN A 122 24.00 4.29 9.46
CA ASN A 122 24.52 4.45 8.12
C ASN A 122 23.39 4.84 7.14
N GLN A 123 23.77 5.57 6.11
CA GLN A 123 22.86 5.93 5.05
C GLN A 123 23.56 5.83 3.70
N MET A 124 22.81 5.50 2.66
CA MET A 124 23.30 5.39 1.29
C MET A 124 22.35 6.08 0.33
N LYS A 125 22.92 6.84 -0.60
CA LYS A 125 22.15 7.48 -1.67
C LYS A 125 22.16 6.60 -2.91
N VAL A 126 20.97 6.22 -3.38
CA VAL A 126 20.76 5.45 -4.61
C VAL A 126 19.86 6.25 -5.55
N GLY A 127 20.41 6.79 -6.60
CA GLY A 127 19.70 7.74 -7.47
C GLY A 127 19.28 9.00 -6.70
N THR A 128 17.98 9.25 -6.59
CA THR A 128 17.41 10.37 -5.82
C THR A 128 16.99 9.97 -4.40
N THR A 129 16.96 8.68 -4.08
CA THR A 129 16.52 8.16 -2.78
C THR A 129 17.70 8.03 -1.81
N VAL A 130 17.50 8.42 -0.56
CA VAL A 130 18.45 8.20 0.53
C VAL A 130 17.88 7.14 1.46
N PHE A 131 18.48 5.96 1.46
CA PHE A 131 18.16 4.88 2.38
C PHE A 131 18.95 5.01 3.69
N ARG A 132 18.34 4.59 4.78
CA ARG A 132 18.93 4.51 6.14
C ARG A 132 18.66 3.15 6.76
N GLU A 133 19.53 2.73 7.64
CA GLU A 133 19.25 1.59 8.51
C GLU A 133 17.93 1.80 9.26
N ASN A 134 17.11 0.76 9.34
CA ASN A 134 15.73 0.73 9.84
C ASN A 134 14.68 1.38 8.90
N ASP A 135 15.01 1.66 7.64
CA ASP A 135 13.99 2.07 6.69
C ASP A 135 13.07 0.89 6.31
N LYS A 136 11.78 1.15 6.25
CA LYS A 136 10.78 0.23 5.67
C LYS A 136 10.86 0.32 4.15
N VAL A 137 11.12 -0.80 3.50
CA VAL A 137 11.33 -0.88 2.05
C VAL A 137 10.50 -1.99 1.41
N MET A 138 10.29 -1.88 0.10
CA MET A 138 9.64 -2.87 -0.74
C MET A 138 10.56 -3.26 -1.88
N LEU A 139 10.59 -4.55 -2.21
CA LEU A 139 11.26 -5.07 -3.39
C LEU A 139 10.35 -4.93 -4.62
N LEU A 140 10.92 -4.48 -5.74
CA LEU A 140 10.22 -4.31 -7.03
C LEU A 140 10.62 -5.36 -8.09
N LYS A 141 11.26 -6.46 -7.67
CA LYS A 141 11.73 -7.53 -8.56
C LYS A 141 11.55 -8.87 -7.87
N ASN A 142 11.28 -9.92 -8.64
CA ASN A 142 11.30 -11.27 -8.12
C ASN A 142 12.73 -11.78 -8.01
N LEU A 143 13.08 -12.34 -6.86
CA LEU A 143 14.34 -13.01 -6.55
C LEU A 143 14.01 -14.43 -6.04
N PRO A 144 13.67 -15.37 -6.96
CA PRO A 144 13.20 -16.70 -6.56
C PRO A 144 14.28 -17.51 -5.82
N ASP A 145 15.55 -17.27 -6.10
CA ASP A 145 16.66 -17.96 -5.43
C ASP A 145 16.78 -17.55 -3.95
N ASP A 146 16.32 -16.35 -3.60
CA ASP A 146 16.29 -15.83 -2.24
C ASP A 146 14.90 -15.97 -1.58
N ASP A 147 13.92 -16.57 -2.29
CA ASP A 147 12.52 -16.69 -1.87
C ASP A 147 11.89 -15.33 -1.48
N VAL A 148 12.22 -14.26 -2.22
CA VAL A 148 11.68 -12.90 -2.04
C VAL A 148 11.13 -12.41 -3.37
N TYR A 149 9.96 -11.80 -3.32
CA TYR A 149 9.18 -11.47 -4.50
C TYR A 149 8.84 -9.98 -4.60
N ASN A 150 8.47 -9.56 -5.81
CA ASN A 150 7.99 -8.22 -6.08
C ASN A 150 6.75 -7.88 -5.25
N GLY A 151 6.86 -6.87 -4.40
CA GLY A 151 5.83 -6.44 -3.46
C GLY A 151 6.13 -6.82 -2.02
N ASP A 152 7.13 -7.66 -1.76
CA ASP A 152 7.53 -8.00 -0.41
C ASP A 152 8.11 -6.78 0.29
N ILE A 153 7.70 -6.60 1.54
CA ILE A 153 8.12 -5.50 2.41
C ILE A 153 9.12 -6.04 3.43
N GLY A 154 10.18 -5.28 3.62
CA GLY A 154 11.23 -5.58 4.59
C GLY A 154 11.76 -4.35 5.27
N THR A 155 12.69 -4.56 6.19
CA THR A 155 13.39 -3.51 6.95
C THR A 155 14.88 -3.56 6.66
N ILE A 156 15.50 -2.42 6.40
CA ILE A 156 16.95 -2.34 6.22
C ILE A 156 17.64 -2.60 7.56
N LEU A 157 18.41 -3.68 7.62
CA LEU A 157 19.19 -4.05 8.80
C LEU A 157 20.51 -3.32 8.87
N GLU A 158 21.26 -3.30 7.76
CA GLU A 158 22.60 -2.77 7.68
C GLU A 158 22.87 -2.10 6.32
N ILE A 159 23.70 -1.08 6.34
CA ILE A 159 24.21 -0.41 5.15
C ILE A 159 25.74 -0.37 5.20
N ASP A 160 26.39 -1.22 4.39
CA ASP A 160 27.83 -1.16 4.17
C ASP A 160 28.17 -0.17 3.05
N THR A 161 28.53 1.04 3.44
CA THR A 161 28.88 2.12 2.50
C THR A 161 30.19 1.89 1.76
N LYS A 162 31.08 1.01 2.27
CA LYS A 162 32.37 0.67 1.61
C LYS A 162 32.15 -0.33 0.49
N ARG A 163 31.29 -1.31 0.70
CA ARG A 163 30.98 -2.35 -0.27
C ARG A 163 29.79 -1.97 -1.17
N ASN A 164 29.08 -0.87 -0.88
CA ASN A 164 27.82 -0.46 -1.52
C ASN A 164 26.76 -1.57 -1.46
N VAL A 165 26.56 -2.11 -0.26
CA VAL A 165 25.57 -3.16 0.00
C VAL A 165 24.54 -2.67 1.01
N ILE A 166 23.28 -2.99 0.78
CA ILE A 166 22.16 -2.82 1.71
C ILE A 166 21.60 -4.21 2.03
N SER A 167 21.64 -4.60 3.31
CA SER A 167 21.03 -5.84 3.80
C SER A 167 19.61 -5.57 4.28
N VAL A 168 18.63 -6.31 3.75
CA VAL A 168 17.22 -6.15 4.05
C VAL A 168 16.65 -7.44 4.62
N ASP A 169 15.94 -7.35 5.74
CA ASP A 169 15.17 -8.43 6.34
C ASP A 169 13.72 -8.39 5.81
N PHE A 170 13.34 -9.46 5.10
CA PHE A 170 11.99 -9.69 4.59
C PHE A 170 11.20 -10.69 5.47
N THR A 171 11.47 -10.74 6.76
CA THR A 171 10.81 -11.62 7.74
C THR A 171 11.29 -13.08 7.66
N ASN A 172 11.37 -13.65 6.47
CA ASN A 172 11.79 -15.03 6.27
C ASN A 172 13.26 -15.15 5.88
N ASN A 173 13.75 -14.16 5.15
CA ASN A 173 15.11 -14.16 4.59
C ASN A 173 15.74 -12.78 4.67
N VAL A 174 17.03 -12.75 4.96
CA VAL A 174 17.86 -11.55 4.83
C VAL A 174 18.58 -11.59 3.49
N VAL A 175 18.41 -10.54 2.70
CA VAL A 175 18.98 -10.44 1.36
C VAL A 175 19.88 -9.22 1.23
N ASP A 176 21.07 -9.43 0.66
CA ASP A 176 22.07 -8.40 0.39
C ASP A 176 21.88 -7.83 -1.03
N PHE A 177 21.59 -6.55 -1.10
CA PHE A 177 21.43 -5.82 -2.36
C PHE A 177 22.70 -5.02 -2.67
N SER A 178 23.38 -5.39 -3.77
CA SER A 178 24.51 -4.65 -4.29
C SER A 178 24.10 -3.78 -5.50
N THR A 179 24.98 -2.95 -5.95
CA THR A 179 24.88 -1.85 -6.92
C THR A 179 23.73 -1.93 -7.95
N ASP A 180 23.60 -3.05 -8.66
CA ASP A 180 22.61 -3.20 -9.74
C ASP A 180 21.20 -3.51 -9.23
N PHE A 181 21.10 -4.08 -8.03
CA PHE A 181 19.83 -4.46 -7.42
C PHE A 181 19.25 -3.39 -6.50
N LEU A 182 20.06 -2.41 -6.06
CA LEU A 182 19.61 -1.31 -5.20
C LEU A 182 18.47 -0.48 -5.81
N TYR A 183 18.39 -0.39 -7.14
CA TYR A 183 17.32 0.34 -7.82
C TYR A 183 15.95 -0.34 -7.72
N TYR A 184 15.92 -1.61 -7.35
CA TYR A 184 14.66 -2.34 -7.11
C TYR A 184 14.12 -2.18 -5.69
N LEU A 185 14.84 -1.48 -4.80
CA LEU A 185 14.34 -1.11 -3.49
C LEU A 185 13.65 0.25 -3.55
N LYS A 186 12.52 0.37 -2.87
CA LYS A 186 11.79 1.63 -2.66
C LYS A 186 11.33 1.72 -1.21
N HIS A 187 11.19 2.94 -0.68
CA HIS A 187 10.52 3.10 0.61
C HIS A 187 9.09 2.59 0.56
N ALA A 188 8.61 2.04 1.67
CA ALA A 188 7.32 1.36 1.76
C ALA A 188 6.44 1.82 2.94
N TRP A 189 6.68 2.96 3.54
CA TRP A 189 5.71 3.55 4.47
C TRP A 189 4.41 3.92 3.76
N CYS A 190 4.53 4.44 2.52
CA CYS A 190 3.43 4.64 1.61
C CYS A 190 3.68 3.89 0.31
N ILE A 191 2.68 3.13 -0.14
CA ILE A 191 2.73 2.37 -1.39
C ILE A 191 1.51 2.68 -2.26
N SER A 192 1.57 2.30 -3.54
CA SER A 192 0.39 2.41 -4.41
C SER A 192 -0.63 1.33 -4.06
N VAL A 193 -1.91 1.62 -4.34
CA VAL A 193 -2.99 0.66 -4.15
C VAL A 193 -2.73 -0.64 -4.93
N HIS A 194 -2.16 -0.55 -6.14
CA HIS A 194 -1.78 -1.73 -6.93
C HIS A 194 -0.79 -2.63 -6.19
N LYS A 195 0.20 -2.02 -5.50
CA LYS A 195 1.21 -2.77 -4.75
C LYS A 195 0.70 -3.35 -3.43
N SER A 196 -0.46 -2.91 -2.96
CA SER A 196 -1.11 -3.47 -1.77
C SER A 196 -1.97 -4.70 -2.07
N GLN A 197 -2.18 -5.05 -3.33
CA GLN A 197 -2.95 -6.24 -3.71
C GLN A 197 -2.32 -7.51 -3.11
N GLY A 198 -3.16 -8.38 -2.57
CA GLY A 198 -2.71 -9.59 -1.87
C GLY A 198 -2.37 -9.39 -0.39
N ASN A 199 -2.04 -8.17 0.03
CA ASN A 199 -1.71 -7.85 1.42
C ASN A 199 -2.91 -7.31 2.20
N GLU A 200 -2.82 -7.37 3.53
CA GLU A 200 -3.83 -6.89 4.47
C GLU A 200 -3.16 -6.28 5.70
N TYR A 201 -3.75 -5.20 6.24
CA TYR A 201 -3.18 -4.45 7.34
C TYR A 201 -4.25 -4.22 8.42
N GLN A 202 -3.84 -4.14 9.69
CA GLN A 202 -4.77 -3.85 10.78
C GLN A 202 -5.42 -2.47 10.58
N SER A 203 -4.59 -1.48 10.20
CA SER A 203 -5.02 -0.11 9.91
C SER A 203 -4.54 0.33 8.53
N VAL A 204 -5.42 0.98 7.76
CA VAL A 204 -5.09 1.53 6.44
C VAL A 204 -5.39 3.02 6.43
N PHE A 205 -4.44 3.81 5.94
CA PHE A 205 -4.62 5.21 5.59
C PHE A 205 -4.73 5.34 4.07
N CYS A 206 -5.91 5.65 3.57
CA CYS A 206 -6.18 5.83 2.15
C CYS A 206 -6.19 7.33 1.82
N ILE A 207 -5.27 7.76 0.96
CA ILE A 207 -5.19 9.15 0.52
C ILE A 207 -6.09 9.37 -0.69
N VAL A 208 -7.02 10.34 -0.56
CA VAL A 208 -7.97 10.72 -1.60
C VAL A 208 -7.74 12.20 -1.95
N ASP A 209 -6.87 12.46 -2.91
CA ASP A 209 -6.53 13.82 -3.36
C ASP A 209 -7.27 14.16 -4.65
N VAL A 210 -7.92 15.31 -4.70
CA VAL A 210 -8.60 15.83 -5.89
C VAL A 210 -7.68 15.91 -7.12
N ASN A 211 -6.38 16.10 -6.92
CA ASN A 211 -5.41 16.07 -8.01
C ASN A 211 -5.22 14.69 -8.64
N ALA A 212 -5.64 13.65 -7.96
CA ALA A 212 -5.63 12.26 -8.42
C ALA A 212 -7.00 11.79 -8.94
N LYS A 213 -7.97 12.66 -9.13
CA LYS A 213 -9.37 12.29 -9.47
C LYS A 213 -9.49 11.35 -10.68
N ASN A 214 -8.61 11.46 -11.66
CA ASN A 214 -8.59 10.58 -12.83
C ASN A 214 -8.09 9.15 -12.53
N MET A 215 -7.51 8.93 -11.34
CA MET A 215 -7.02 7.65 -10.85
C MET A 215 -7.95 7.07 -9.75
N LEU A 216 -8.82 7.91 -9.18
CA LEU A 216 -9.76 7.52 -8.12
C LEU A 216 -10.98 6.83 -8.71
N GLU A 217 -10.75 5.73 -9.42
CA GLU A 217 -11.81 4.89 -9.95
C GLU A 217 -12.38 3.99 -8.84
N LYS A 218 -13.61 3.56 -9.02
CA LYS A 218 -14.35 2.68 -8.11
C LYS A 218 -13.51 1.46 -7.67
N ARG A 219 -12.89 0.75 -8.64
CA ARG A 219 -12.08 -0.43 -8.36
C ARG A 219 -10.85 -0.12 -7.52
N LEU A 220 -10.22 1.03 -7.75
CA LEU A 220 -9.06 1.47 -6.95
C LEU A 220 -9.49 1.72 -5.52
N LEU A 221 -10.58 2.46 -5.29
CA LEU A 221 -11.11 2.73 -3.95
C LEU A 221 -11.54 1.44 -3.24
N TYR A 222 -12.29 0.58 -3.91
CA TYR A 222 -12.69 -0.72 -3.39
C TYR A 222 -11.48 -1.57 -2.98
N THR A 223 -10.45 -1.64 -3.85
CA THR A 223 -9.22 -2.36 -3.55
C THR A 223 -8.51 -1.79 -2.33
N ALA A 224 -8.34 -0.46 -2.24
CA ALA A 224 -7.68 0.19 -1.12
C ALA A 224 -8.40 -0.09 0.21
N ILE A 225 -9.73 0.07 0.22
CA ILE A 225 -10.57 -0.12 1.42
C ILE A 225 -10.54 -1.57 1.89
N SER A 226 -10.60 -2.51 0.95
CA SER A 226 -10.55 -3.94 1.25
C SER A 226 -9.21 -4.42 1.85
N ARG A 227 -8.17 -3.57 1.91
CA ARG A 227 -6.89 -3.88 2.59
C ARG A 227 -6.97 -3.74 4.10
N ALA A 228 -7.94 -2.97 4.63
CA ALA A 228 -8.08 -2.74 6.06
C ALA A 228 -8.80 -3.91 6.76
N LYS A 229 -8.25 -4.36 7.90
CA LYS A 229 -8.87 -5.39 8.75
C LYS A 229 -9.74 -4.80 9.85
N LYS A 230 -9.26 -3.75 10.54
CA LYS A 230 -9.92 -3.17 11.71
C LYS A 230 -10.23 -1.69 11.58
N GLN A 231 -9.29 -0.91 11.07
CA GLN A 231 -9.41 0.55 10.99
C GLN A 231 -9.08 1.05 9.59
N LEU A 232 -9.91 1.92 9.08
CA LEU A 232 -9.72 2.60 7.81
C LEU A 232 -9.84 4.10 8.03
N TYR A 233 -8.79 4.81 7.69
CA TYR A 233 -8.74 6.27 7.67
C TYR A 233 -8.68 6.75 6.23
N ILE A 234 -9.64 7.53 5.79
CA ILE A 234 -9.65 8.15 4.46
C ILE A 234 -9.34 9.62 4.64
N ILE A 235 -8.21 10.09 4.12
CA ILE A 235 -7.78 11.48 4.26
C ILE A 235 -7.77 12.16 2.90
N GLY A 236 -8.54 13.23 2.78
CA GLY A 236 -8.54 13.99 1.53
C GLY A 236 -9.77 14.84 1.29
N ASN A 237 -10.03 15.10 0.02
CA ASN A 237 -11.15 15.90 -0.44
C ASN A 237 -12.40 15.01 -0.56
N LYS A 238 -13.53 15.58 -0.19
CA LYS A 238 -14.83 14.94 -0.37
C LYS A 238 -15.36 15.12 -1.79
#